data_ad6d35e7bf42be5813c731a41adafa70
#
_entry.id   ad6d35e7bf42be5813c731a41adafa70
#
_cell.length_a   1.000
_cell.length_b   1.000
_cell.length_c   1.000
_cell.angle_alpha   90.00
_cell.angle_beta   90.00
_cell.angle_gamma   90.00
#
_symmetry.space_group_name_H-M   'P 1'
#
loop_
_entity.id
_entity.type
_entity.pdbx_description
1 polymer ?
#
loop_
_entity_poly.entity_id
_entity_poly.type
_entity_poly.pdbx_seq_one_letter_code
_entity_poly.pdbx_strand_id
1 'polypeptide(L)'
;SYITGLDTTLSNLSTDLSNKQSSLISGTNIKTINGQSVLGSGNIFITAEIASPLLQPIITSPANGTVDYIGSITSTYSTSESFVGVQDWVRWEASTDENFTTLIDSYEGSDNLINWTPAIGGLGITTVYVRTKQGSDNYLSVWSEVISFTAPNTYITTPTLTVEGSPNNVTLTPLLSGSAFNVYNGVDTHISTDWQVLKASDSSVVWESIGDTVNKTSIKTGDLAESTSYIFKMRYKGATYGYSQWVQVTATTKITIGIQGKKGFGVAPTDLPFAVLGLAEMTDTNDLASDNYGNYIHTNGSIVCWCPKAYYRVGSSESPRFATYGANALDIVGAETFSTTVEANTAGYALHRAFINAGAEQSGFFIDKYMNSKDGTTASKSVFGGVPISLANTAAGYTVSKGMTGCSGNLADAVVLSKARGTRWNVATAFMYGYLAMVSVAQAQATTSTDDVAWYDPTGVKNFPKGCNNNALSDVNDTSIVYVTADDSGDANKPKTGATVDFAKTTHNGSANGVADLNGGMWEVTIGITNFGTSATATTAIATDQIYVLKQSVDVATLTGGWNTANDVWGDATNLDTKYDLVTSPHPLGSPTGVVNWGNSTNAVLQNDLNGVNR
;
A
#
# COMPACT_ATOMS: atom_id res chain seq x y z
N SER A 1 57.96 -19.44 -59.11
CA SER A 1 58.20 -18.05 -59.57
C SER A 1 56.95 -17.13 -59.33
N TYR A 2 55.79 -17.71 -59.17
CA TYR A 2 54.61 -16.90 -58.89
C TYR A 2 54.54 -16.44 -57.40
N ILE A 3 55.09 -17.21 -56.47
CA ILE A 3 55.06 -16.93 -55.03
C ILE A 3 56.12 -15.85 -54.68
N THR A 4 57.27 -15.82 -55.31
CA THR A 4 58.29 -14.81 -55.06
C THR A 4 57.89 -13.40 -55.53
N GLY A 5 57.07 -13.32 -56.59
CA GLY A 5 56.54 -12.03 -57.05
C GLY A 5 55.44 -11.45 -56.10
N LEU A 6 54.69 -12.33 -55.50
CA LEU A 6 53.65 -11.94 -54.55
C LEU A 6 54.23 -11.38 -53.22
N ASP A 7 55.32 -12.04 -52.72
CA ASP A 7 56.01 -11.58 -51.51
C ASP A 7 56.66 -10.19 -51.71
N THR A 8 57.21 -9.96 -52.87
CA THR A 8 57.81 -8.64 -53.19
C THR A 8 56.69 -7.58 -53.28
N THR A 9 55.55 -7.91 -53.88
CA THR A 9 54.45 -6.98 -54.01
C THR A 9 53.82 -6.69 -52.64
N LEU A 10 53.68 -7.69 -51.79
CA LEU A 10 53.12 -7.55 -50.41
C LEU A 10 54.07 -6.71 -49.54
N SER A 11 55.41 -6.93 -49.68
CA SER A 11 56.38 -6.17 -48.93
C SER A 11 56.43 -4.70 -49.40
N ASN A 12 56.32 -4.43 -50.70
CA ASN A 12 56.22 -3.07 -51.22
C ASN A 12 54.95 -2.36 -50.79
N LEU A 13 53.80 -3.06 -50.79
CA LEU A 13 52.54 -2.51 -50.32
C LEU A 13 52.54 -2.20 -48.81
N SER A 14 53.19 -3.05 -48.00
CA SER A 14 53.41 -2.83 -46.58
C SER A 14 54.29 -1.62 -46.32
N THR A 15 55.36 -1.45 -47.12
CA THR A 15 56.28 -0.30 -47.05
C THR A 15 55.56 0.98 -47.46
N ASP A 16 54.78 0.94 -48.54
CA ASP A 16 54.05 2.12 -49.02
C ASP A 16 52.95 2.53 -48.04
N LEU A 17 52.28 1.57 -47.38
CA LEU A 17 51.26 1.84 -46.35
C LEU A 17 51.94 2.45 -45.10
N SER A 18 53.08 1.94 -44.66
CA SER A 18 53.88 2.50 -43.56
C SER A 18 54.37 3.91 -43.86
N ASN A 19 54.83 4.14 -45.08
CA ASN A 19 55.27 5.47 -45.50
C ASN A 19 54.15 6.48 -45.60
N LYS A 20 52.95 6.04 -46.01
CA LYS A 20 51.79 6.92 -46.03
C LYS A 20 51.27 7.22 -44.58
N GLN A 21 51.36 6.29 -43.72
CA GLN A 21 50.94 6.51 -42.31
C GLN A 21 51.95 7.39 -41.56
N SER A 22 53.24 7.27 -41.85
CA SER A 22 54.31 8.12 -41.27
C SER A 22 54.32 9.54 -41.81
N SER A 23 53.68 9.80 -42.96
CA SER A 23 53.55 11.13 -43.53
C SER A 23 52.40 11.97 -42.96
N LEU A 24 51.58 11.40 -42.16
CA LEU A 24 50.46 12.10 -41.52
C LEU A 24 50.93 12.71 -40.19
N ILE A 25 51.15 14.01 -40.15
CA ILE A 25 51.57 14.73 -38.94
C ILE A 25 50.44 15.66 -38.52
N SER A 26 50.02 15.50 -37.23
CA SER A 26 48.98 16.34 -36.60
C SER A 26 49.42 17.81 -36.60
N GLY A 27 48.55 18.71 -37.00
CA GLY A 27 48.83 20.15 -37.12
C GLY A 27 49.55 20.55 -38.40
N THR A 28 50.14 19.60 -39.19
CA THR A 28 50.78 19.84 -40.43
C THR A 28 49.99 19.41 -41.66
N ASN A 29 49.56 18.11 -41.67
CA ASN A 29 48.82 17.52 -42.78
C ASN A 29 47.39 17.29 -42.46
N ILE A 30 47.06 17.14 -41.15
CA ILE A 30 45.73 16.94 -40.63
C ILE A 30 45.45 18.01 -39.58
N LYS A 31 44.28 18.62 -39.70
CA LYS A 31 43.84 19.63 -38.73
C LYS A 31 43.66 19.00 -37.35
N THR A 32 44.01 19.72 -36.33
CA THR A 32 43.66 19.38 -34.93
C THR A 32 42.28 19.90 -34.60
N ILE A 33 41.64 19.26 -33.63
CA ILE A 33 40.41 19.77 -33.01
C ILE A 33 40.77 20.23 -31.60
N ASN A 34 40.59 21.52 -31.30
CA ASN A 34 40.97 22.14 -30.02
C ASN A 34 42.41 21.84 -29.58
N GLY A 35 43.34 21.85 -30.55
CA GLY A 35 44.76 21.56 -30.32
C GLY A 35 45.08 20.06 -30.11
N GLN A 36 44.12 19.19 -30.13
CA GLN A 36 44.29 17.74 -29.98
C GLN A 36 44.45 17.07 -31.34
N SER A 37 45.42 16.17 -31.45
CA SER A 37 45.65 15.37 -32.66
C SER A 37 44.47 14.44 -32.93
N VAL A 38 44.02 14.38 -34.18
CA VAL A 38 43.01 13.39 -34.64
C VAL A 38 43.67 12.08 -35.11
N LEU A 39 45.00 11.95 -34.98
CA LEU A 39 45.75 10.74 -35.30
C LEU A 39 45.99 9.92 -34.01
N GLY A 40 45.72 8.66 -34.07
CA GLY A 40 45.93 7.73 -32.96
C GLY A 40 44.71 6.80 -32.72
N SER A 41 44.86 5.90 -31.76
CA SER A 41 43.76 5.03 -31.31
C SER A 41 43.01 5.68 -30.14
N GLY A 42 41.70 5.76 -30.21
CA GLY A 42 40.84 6.29 -29.15
C GLY A 42 39.82 7.31 -29.64
N ASN A 43 38.89 7.67 -28.80
CA ASN A 43 37.89 8.69 -29.08
C ASN A 43 38.41 10.08 -28.74
N ILE A 44 38.25 11.03 -29.65
CA ILE A 44 38.44 12.44 -29.34
C ILE A 44 37.13 12.97 -28.78
N PHE A 45 37.12 13.27 -27.48
CA PHE A 45 36.01 13.98 -26.86
C PHE A 45 36.12 15.47 -27.20
N ILE A 46 35.21 15.95 -28.04
CA ILE A 46 35.08 17.37 -28.32
C ILE A 46 34.16 17.92 -27.23
N THR A 47 34.71 18.42 -26.15
CA THR A 47 33.98 19.27 -25.24
C THR A 47 33.91 20.67 -25.85
N ALA A 48 32.84 20.96 -26.56
CA ALA A 48 32.46 22.34 -26.70
C ALA A 48 32.00 22.80 -25.31
N GLU A 49 32.80 23.61 -24.64
CA GLU A 49 32.25 24.45 -23.60
C GLU A 49 31.24 25.38 -24.28
N ILE A 50 29.98 24.98 -24.35
CA ILE A 50 28.91 25.91 -24.61
C ILE A 50 28.87 26.77 -23.35
N ALA A 51 29.36 27.99 -23.44
CA ALA A 51 29.25 28.94 -22.35
C ALA A 51 27.77 28.97 -21.93
N SER A 52 27.49 28.58 -20.69
CA SER A 52 26.12 28.59 -20.20
C SER A 52 25.57 30.01 -20.32
N PRO A 53 24.38 30.19 -20.87
CA PRO A 53 23.76 31.52 -20.91
C PRO A 53 23.34 32.02 -19.51
N LEU A 54 23.44 31.17 -18.51
CA LEU A 54 23.28 31.54 -17.11
C LEU A 54 24.62 32.04 -16.57
N LEU A 55 24.65 33.27 -16.12
CA LEU A 55 25.89 33.89 -15.62
C LEU A 55 26.25 33.32 -14.24
N GLN A 56 27.51 33.45 -13.86
CA GLN A 56 27.99 33.08 -12.54
C GLN A 56 27.24 33.86 -11.47
N PRO A 57 26.63 33.21 -10.46
CA PRO A 57 25.99 33.92 -9.36
C PRO A 57 27.00 34.70 -8.52
N ILE A 58 26.53 35.78 -7.90
CA ILE A 58 27.34 36.60 -7.01
C ILE A 58 26.73 36.57 -5.62
N ILE A 59 27.48 36.07 -4.64
CA ILE A 59 27.10 36.15 -3.25
C ILE A 59 27.40 37.57 -2.75
N THR A 60 26.36 38.26 -2.29
CA THR A 60 26.43 39.67 -1.91
C THR A 60 26.49 39.88 -0.39
N SER A 61 26.06 38.90 0.40
CA SER A 61 26.12 38.90 1.86
C SER A 61 26.30 37.48 2.38
N PRO A 62 27.07 37.24 3.45
CA PRO A 62 27.99 38.20 4.10
C PRO A 62 29.17 38.52 3.22
N ALA A 63 29.92 39.56 3.61
CA ALA A 63 31.25 39.81 3.02
C ALA A 63 32.18 38.65 3.35
N ASN A 64 33.08 38.32 2.42
CA ASN A 64 34.08 37.28 2.62
C ASN A 64 34.95 37.59 3.88
N GLY A 65 35.13 36.60 4.73
CA GLY A 65 35.90 36.75 5.98
C GLY A 65 35.10 37.34 7.16
N THR A 66 33.78 37.51 7.07
CA THR A 66 32.97 37.96 8.20
C THR A 66 33.11 37.00 9.39
N VAL A 67 33.23 37.53 10.60
CA VAL A 67 33.31 36.73 11.84
C VAL A 67 31.96 36.65 12.53
N ASP A 68 31.71 35.53 13.23
CA ASP A 68 30.50 35.28 14.02
C ASP A 68 29.19 35.51 13.23
N TYR A 69 29.15 35.09 11.96
CA TYR A 69 28.00 35.29 11.11
C TYR A 69 26.94 34.21 11.30
N ILE A 70 25.69 34.61 11.52
CA ILE A 70 24.52 33.75 11.73
C ILE A 70 23.33 34.10 10.82
N GLY A 71 23.50 35.07 9.94
CA GLY A 71 22.42 35.57 9.08
C GLY A 71 22.19 34.75 7.82
N SER A 72 21.25 35.19 7.01
CA SER A 72 21.02 34.64 5.68
C SER A 72 22.08 35.08 4.69
N ILE A 73 22.56 34.14 3.91
CA ILE A 73 23.49 34.40 2.82
C ILE A 73 22.65 34.83 1.62
N THR A 74 23.01 35.97 1.03
CA THR A 74 22.27 36.55 -0.10
C THR A 74 23.07 36.43 -1.37
N SER A 75 22.43 36.03 -2.47
CA SER A 75 23.03 35.99 -3.80
C SER A 75 22.18 36.75 -4.83
N THR A 76 22.81 37.16 -5.90
CA THR A 76 22.13 37.64 -7.11
C THR A 76 22.37 36.67 -8.24
N TYR A 77 21.31 36.41 -8.97
CA TYR A 77 21.30 35.57 -10.16
C TYR A 77 21.04 36.42 -11.40
N SER A 78 21.73 36.15 -12.49
CA SER A 78 21.53 36.85 -13.73
C SER A 78 21.76 35.96 -14.94
N THR A 79 21.20 36.35 -16.07
CA THR A 79 21.32 35.65 -17.35
C THR A 79 21.97 36.53 -18.38
N SER A 80 22.56 35.93 -19.42
CA SER A 80 23.04 36.66 -20.58
C SER A 80 21.87 37.18 -21.42
N GLU A 81 22.09 38.25 -22.22
CA GLU A 81 21.06 38.80 -23.12
C GLU A 81 20.55 37.77 -24.16
N SER A 82 21.32 36.72 -24.43
CA SER A 82 20.94 35.64 -25.35
C SER A 82 20.12 34.53 -24.71
N PHE A 83 19.85 34.57 -23.42
CA PHE A 83 19.10 33.55 -22.74
C PHE A 83 17.60 33.68 -23.00
N VAL A 84 17.01 32.65 -23.62
CA VAL A 84 15.58 32.51 -23.83
C VAL A 84 15.10 31.37 -22.93
N GLY A 85 14.56 31.69 -21.75
CA GLY A 85 14.11 30.71 -20.77
C GLY A 85 13.84 31.36 -19.41
N VAL A 86 13.49 30.54 -18.44
CA VAL A 86 13.32 30.96 -17.05
C VAL A 86 14.41 30.28 -16.24
N GLN A 87 15.10 31.06 -15.40
CA GLN A 87 15.96 30.50 -14.38
C GLN A 87 15.00 30.06 -13.25
N ASP A 88 14.94 28.77 -13.01
CA ASP A 88 13.95 28.12 -12.16
C ASP A 88 14.55 27.15 -11.15
N TRP A 89 15.89 27.09 -11.07
CA TRP A 89 16.58 26.18 -10.18
C TRP A 89 17.82 26.82 -9.56
N VAL A 90 18.05 26.56 -8.28
CA VAL A 90 19.25 26.97 -7.56
C VAL A 90 19.80 25.83 -6.69
N ARG A 91 21.10 25.86 -6.47
CA ARG A 91 21.78 25.01 -5.50
C ARG A 91 22.74 25.83 -4.66
N TRP A 92 22.63 25.66 -3.34
CA TRP A 92 23.54 26.19 -2.34
C TRP A 92 24.30 25.06 -1.68
N GLU A 93 25.56 25.31 -1.33
CA GLU A 93 26.40 24.39 -0.58
C GLU A 93 27.20 25.14 0.47
N ALA A 94 27.29 24.56 1.67
CA ALA A 94 28.15 24.99 2.76
C ALA A 94 29.06 23.84 3.18
N SER A 95 30.35 24.15 3.46
CA SER A 95 31.37 23.19 3.86
C SER A 95 32.30 23.79 4.90
N THR A 96 33.00 22.95 5.65
CA THR A 96 34.11 23.35 6.50
C THR A 96 35.47 23.29 5.75
N ASP A 97 35.48 22.82 4.54
CA ASP A 97 36.65 22.81 3.68
C ASP A 97 36.39 23.54 2.37
N GLU A 98 37.41 24.25 1.88
CA GLU A 98 37.34 25.07 0.69
C GLU A 98 37.05 24.28 -0.60
N ASN A 99 37.32 23.00 -0.61
CA ASN A 99 37.10 22.13 -1.77
C ASN A 99 35.73 21.47 -1.79
N PHE A 100 34.92 21.69 -0.75
CA PHE A 100 33.57 21.12 -0.61
C PHE A 100 33.56 19.59 -0.67
N THR A 101 34.54 18.93 -0.08
CA THR A 101 34.66 17.46 -0.04
C THR A 101 33.62 16.85 0.88
N THR A 102 33.21 17.58 1.92
CA THR A 102 32.15 17.19 2.84
C THR A 102 31.25 18.40 3.09
N LEU A 103 29.98 18.29 2.69
CA LEU A 103 29.01 19.34 2.95
C LEU A 103 28.49 19.26 4.38
N ILE A 104 28.34 20.43 5.00
CA ILE A 104 27.68 20.57 6.31
C ILE A 104 26.19 20.89 6.15
N ASP A 105 25.82 21.56 5.06
CA ASP A 105 24.45 21.82 4.66
C ASP A 105 24.37 22.09 3.17
N SER A 106 23.21 21.89 2.58
CA SER A 106 22.94 22.21 1.19
C SER A 106 21.45 22.46 0.96
N TYR A 107 21.15 23.27 -0.03
CA TYR A 107 19.81 23.48 -0.55
C TYR A 107 19.81 23.25 -2.06
N GLU A 108 18.78 22.60 -2.56
CA GLU A 108 18.53 22.43 -3.99
C GLU A 108 17.03 22.51 -4.23
N GLY A 109 16.58 23.38 -5.12
CA GLY A 109 15.16 23.59 -5.38
C GLY A 109 14.88 24.25 -6.71
N SER A 110 13.64 24.11 -7.17
CA SER A 110 13.10 24.71 -8.41
C SER A 110 12.53 26.10 -8.17
N ASP A 111 13.24 26.92 -7.41
CA ASP A 111 12.91 28.30 -7.13
C ASP A 111 14.14 29.20 -7.25
N ASN A 112 13.89 30.50 -7.18
CA ASN A 112 14.94 31.52 -7.19
C ASN A 112 15.36 31.91 -5.78
N LEU A 113 15.71 30.95 -4.92
CA LEU A 113 16.08 31.25 -3.53
C LEU A 113 17.33 32.13 -3.46
N ILE A 114 17.12 33.43 -3.40
CA ILE A 114 18.20 34.43 -3.28
C ILE A 114 18.76 34.57 -1.88
N ASN A 115 18.07 34.08 -0.86
CA ASN A 115 18.46 34.15 0.54
C ASN A 115 18.43 32.72 1.14
N TRP A 116 19.56 32.22 1.58
CA TRP A 116 19.67 30.93 2.23
C TRP A 116 20.37 31.03 3.57
N THR A 117 19.84 30.40 4.59
CA THR A 117 20.45 30.34 5.91
C THR A 117 20.91 28.92 6.19
N PRO A 118 22.22 28.61 6.07
CA PRO A 118 22.72 27.27 6.36
C PRO A 118 22.60 26.95 7.84
N ALA A 119 22.38 25.68 8.14
CA ALA A 119 22.36 25.17 9.51
C ALA A 119 23.80 24.93 10.00
N ILE A 120 24.44 25.99 10.46
CA ILE A 120 25.84 25.99 10.94
C ILE A 120 25.98 25.82 12.46
N GLY A 121 24.88 25.65 13.17
CA GLY A 121 24.89 25.40 14.60
C GLY A 121 25.62 24.09 14.94
N GLY A 122 26.43 24.11 15.97
CA GLY A 122 27.19 22.93 16.43
C GLY A 122 28.62 22.82 15.89
N LEU A 123 29.03 23.71 14.99
CA LEU A 123 30.38 23.68 14.43
C LEU A 123 31.44 24.31 15.34
N GLY A 124 31.03 25.09 16.36
CA GLY A 124 31.94 25.91 17.13
C GLY A 124 32.54 27.03 16.28
N ILE A 125 33.64 27.64 16.78
CA ILE A 125 34.36 28.65 15.99
C ILE A 125 35.06 27.95 14.81
N THR A 126 34.39 27.90 13.67
CA THR A 126 34.87 27.20 12.47
C THR A 126 34.66 28.07 11.26
N THR A 127 35.61 28.08 10.34
CA THR A 127 35.44 28.73 9.05
C THR A 127 34.48 27.90 8.19
N VAL A 128 33.45 28.55 7.69
CA VAL A 128 32.46 27.98 6.75
C VAL A 128 32.66 28.58 5.40
N TYR A 129 32.77 27.75 4.38
CA TYR A 129 32.83 28.10 2.98
C TYR A 129 31.49 27.89 2.33
N VAL A 130 31.06 28.82 1.47
CA VAL A 130 29.76 28.76 0.80
C VAL A 130 29.91 29.09 -0.68
N ARG A 131 29.15 28.39 -1.49
CA ARG A 131 28.99 28.64 -2.92
C ARG A 131 27.56 28.40 -3.37
N THR A 132 27.17 29.01 -4.48
CA THR A 132 25.86 28.78 -5.10
C THR A 132 25.99 28.70 -6.63
N LYS A 133 25.04 28.05 -7.26
CA LYS A 133 24.86 28.06 -8.71
C LYS A 133 23.38 28.09 -9.07
N GLN A 134 23.09 28.55 -10.28
CA GLN A 134 21.74 28.62 -10.84
C GLN A 134 21.60 27.64 -12.02
N GLY A 135 20.36 27.28 -12.31
CA GLY A 135 20.03 26.38 -13.41
C GLY A 135 18.71 26.70 -14.07
N SER A 136 18.49 26.08 -15.20
CA SER A 136 17.23 25.92 -15.92
C SER A 136 17.18 24.52 -16.51
N ASP A 137 16.07 24.10 -17.10
CA ASP A 137 15.89 22.74 -17.67
C ASP A 137 17.08 22.22 -18.49
N ASN A 138 17.82 23.10 -19.16
CA ASN A 138 18.89 22.71 -20.11
C ASN A 138 20.25 23.29 -19.80
N TYR A 139 20.38 24.18 -18.83
CA TYR A 139 21.63 24.92 -18.57
C TYR A 139 21.94 25.01 -17.09
N LEU A 140 23.21 24.91 -16.74
CA LEU A 140 23.75 25.18 -15.41
C LEU A 140 24.81 26.25 -15.48
N SER A 141 24.80 27.21 -14.56
CA SER A 141 25.91 28.14 -14.40
C SER A 141 27.16 27.45 -13.84
N VAL A 142 28.31 28.10 -13.93
CA VAL A 142 29.42 27.81 -13.03
C VAL A 142 29.07 28.19 -11.60
N TRP A 143 29.79 27.64 -10.62
CA TRP A 143 29.64 28.03 -9.23
C TRP A 143 30.01 29.51 -9.03
N SER A 144 29.38 30.17 -8.07
CA SER A 144 29.82 31.46 -7.57
C SER A 144 31.28 31.40 -7.09
N GLU A 145 31.91 32.54 -6.94
CA GLU A 145 33.10 32.63 -6.10
C GLU A 145 32.74 32.11 -4.69
N VAL A 146 33.71 31.42 -4.09
CA VAL A 146 33.56 30.90 -2.73
C VAL A 146 33.74 32.05 -1.75
N ILE A 147 32.80 32.26 -0.89
CA ILE A 147 32.98 33.12 0.27
C ILE A 147 33.21 32.28 1.53
N SER A 148 33.87 32.86 2.51
CA SER A 148 34.04 32.28 3.83
C SER A 148 33.59 33.22 4.93
N PHE A 149 33.15 32.64 6.05
CA PHE A 149 32.85 33.36 7.30
C PHE A 149 33.11 32.45 8.50
N THR A 150 33.23 33.02 9.67
CA THR A 150 33.41 32.22 10.89
C THR A 150 32.06 31.97 11.56
N ALA A 151 31.74 30.69 11.84
CA ALA A 151 30.56 30.29 12.61
C ALA A 151 30.71 30.74 14.08
N PRO A 152 29.60 31.07 14.78
CA PRO A 152 29.68 31.55 16.16
C PRO A 152 29.99 30.43 17.14
N ASN A 153 30.62 30.78 18.26
CA ASN A 153 30.89 29.86 19.36
C ASN A 153 29.60 29.51 20.15
N THR A 154 28.57 30.33 20.07
CA THR A 154 27.25 30.11 20.68
C THR A 154 26.29 29.69 19.60
N TYR A 155 25.60 28.56 19.82
CA TYR A 155 24.70 28.00 18.82
C TYR A 155 23.55 27.23 19.43
N ILE A 156 22.47 27.07 18.67
CA ILE A 156 21.34 26.23 19.04
C ILE A 156 21.74 24.77 18.85
N THR A 157 21.66 23.98 19.92
CA THR A 157 22.01 22.55 19.85
C THR A 157 21.02 21.80 18.94
N THR A 158 21.56 20.88 18.15
CA THR A 158 20.73 19.99 17.34
C THR A 158 19.79 19.21 18.22
N PRO A 159 18.47 19.27 18.01
CA PRO A 159 17.52 18.49 18.79
C PRO A 159 17.65 16.99 18.51
N THR A 160 17.08 16.17 19.38
CA THR A 160 16.74 14.79 19.03
C THR A 160 15.30 14.77 18.53
N LEU A 161 15.02 13.91 17.56
CA LEU A 161 13.68 13.71 16.99
C LEU A 161 13.18 12.31 17.37
N THR A 162 11.99 12.26 17.95
CA THR A 162 11.25 11.02 18.18
C THR A 162 10.04 11.01 17.26
N VAL A 163 9.86 9.91 16.54
CA VAL A 163 8.70 9.64 15.68
C VAL A 163 7.90 8.51 16.31
N GLU A 164 6.62 8.74 16.55
CA GLU A 164 5.70 7.74 17.11
C GLU A 164 5.65 6.47 16.25
N GLY A 165 5.93 5.31 16.87
CA GLY A 165 5.93 4.01 16.18
C GLY A 165 7.19 3.68 15.37
N SER A 166 8.23 4.55 15.40
CA SER A 166 9.50 4.25 14.72
C SER A 166 10.16 2.97 15.28
N PRO A 167 10.91 2.17 14.46
CA PRO A 167 11.21 2.43 13.04
C PRO A 167 10.20 1.87 12.02
N ASN A 168 9.35 0.90 12.36
CA ASN A 168 8.57 0.16 11.36
C ASN A 168 7.06 0.10 11.66
N ASN A 169 6.59 0.89 12.61
CA ASN A 169 5.19 0.88 13.01
C ASN A 169 4.64 2.30 13.18
N VAL A 170 5.07 3.19 12.27
CA VAL A 170 4.66 4.60 12.30
C VAL A 170 3.18 4.72 11.92
N THR A 171 2.41 5.44 12.72
CA THR A 171 0.99 5.71 12.39
C THR A 171 0.89 6.57 11.12
N LEU A 172 -0.29 6.61 10.50
CA LEU A 172 -0.47 7.44 9.29
C LEU A 172 -0.48 8.94 9.60
N THR A 173 -0.67 9.31 10.86
CA THR A 173 -0.58 10.68 11.37
C THR A 173 0.29 10.72 12.62
N PRO A 174 1.60 10.39 12.49
CA PRO A 174 2.45 10.23 13.66
C PRO A 174 2.66 11.54 14.41
N LEU A 175 2.80 11.43 15.72
CA LEU A 175 3.32 12.50 16.54
C LEU A 175 4.84 12.56 16.39
N LEU A 176 5.33 13.71 15.96
CA LEU A 176 6.75 14.07 15.96
C LEU A 176 7.05 14.84 17.25
N SER A 177 8.12 14.49 17.94
CA SER A 177 8.52 15.16 19.19
C SER A 177 10.01 15.43 19.19
N GLY A 178 10.38 16.68 19.42
CA GLY A 178 11.74 17.12 19.59
C GLY A 178 12.14 17.18 21.08
N SER A 179 13.43 17.04 21.37
CA SER A 179 13.97 17.33 22.70
C SER A 179 13.75 18.80 23.10
N ALA A 180 13.99 19.14 24.35
CA ALA A 180 13.92 20.54 24.77
C ALA A 180 14.88 21.42 23.95
N PHE A 181 14.44 22.65 23.63
CA PHE A 181 15.28 23.67 23.00
C PHE A 181 16.44 24.00 23.92
N ASN A 182 17.65 23.97 23.42
CA ASN A 182 18.84 24.27 24.17
C ASN A 182 19.86 25.05 23.33
N VAL A 183 20.69 25.86 24.00
CA VAL A 183 21.73 26.68 23.38
C VAL A 183 23.05 26.34 24.02
N TYR A 184 24.04 26.00 23.19
CA TYR A 184 25.40 25.78 23.66
C TYR A 184 26.08 27.10 23.95
N ASN A 185 26.71 27.19 25.14
CA ASN A 185 27.48 28.34 25.60
C ASN A 185 26.73 29.69 25.56
N GLY A 186 25.41 29.66 25.83
CA GLY A 186 24.59 30.87 25.85
C GLY A 186 23.13 30.61 26.15
N VAL A 187 22.32 31.63 25.90
CA VAL A 187 20.87 31.58 26.05
C VAL A 187 20.22 32.22 24.81
N ASP A 188 19.11 31.65 24.36
CA ASP A 188 18.30 32.22 23.27
C ASP A 188 16.83 31.87 23.48
N THR A 189 15.95 32.50 22.74
CA THR A 189 14.52 32.23 22.77
C THR A 189 14.12 31.36 21.59
N HIS A 190 13.47 30.24 21.84
CA HIS A 190 12.89 29.39 20.80
C HIS A 190 11.74 30.11 20.10
N ILE A 191 11.90 30.56 18.87
CA ILE A 191 10.88 31.31 18.14
C ILE A 191 10.02 30.41 17.25
N SER A 192 10.60 29.43 16.57
CA SER A 192 9.86 28.51 15.70
C SER A 192 10.61 27.19 15.48
N THR A 193 9.93 26.24 14.89
CA THR A 193 10.49 24.95 14.45
C THR A 193 10.11 24.70 12.99
N ASP A 194 11.04 24.15 12.24
CA ASP A 194 10.76 23.62 10.92
C ASP A 194 10.59 22.11 11.04
N TRP A 195 9.48 21.61 10.50
CA TRP A 195 9.13 20.21 10.43
C TRP A 195 8.94 19.81 8.98
N GLN A 196 9.52 18.69 8.57
CA GLN A 196 9.34 18.14 7.22
C GLN A 196 9.22 16.63 7.26
N VAL A 197 8.42 16.09 6.34
CA VAL A 197 8.36 14.66 6.01
C VAL A 197 8.60 14.50 4.52
N LEU A 198 9.63 13.73 4.19
CA LEU A 198 10.01 13.44 2.81
C LEU A 198 9.79 11.96 2.53
N LYS A 199 9.41 11.62 1.31
CA LYS A 199 9.38 10.25 0.84
C LYS A 199 10.82 9.73 0.69
N ALA A 200 11.15 8.59 1.30
CA ALA A 200 12.53 8.10 1.28
C ALA A 200 13.02 7.66 -0.11
N SER A 201 12.10 7.31 -1.02
CA SER A 201 12.43 6.81 -2.35
C SER A 201 12.97 7.87 -3.30
N ASP A 202 12.51 9.13 -3.16
CA ASP A 202 12.81 10.21 -4.11
C ASP A 202 13.09 11.55 -3.44
N SER A 203 13.05 11.59 -2.10
CA SER A 203 13.23 12.78 -1.28
C SER A 203 12.21 13.90 -1.53
N SER A 204 11.07 13.59 -2.17
CA SER A 204 9.99 14.56 -2.34
C SER A 204 9.36 14.91 -1.00
N VAL A 205 9.07 16.19 -0.77
CA VAL A 205 8.36 16.65 0.43
C VAL A 205 6.89 16.28 0.29
N VAL A 206 6.38 15.51 1.24
CA VAL A 206 4.97 15.07 1.28
C VAL A 206 4.16 15.84 2.31
N TRP A 207 4.82 16.38 3.32
CA TRP A 207 4.21 17.21 4.35
C TRP A 207 5.26 18.10 5.00
N GLU A 208 4.89 19.33 5.35
CA GLU A 208 5.76 20.24 6.09
C GLU A 208 4.99 21.28 6.89
N SER A 209 5.63 21.79 7.94
CA SER A 209 5.25 22.97 8.71
C SER A 209 6.50 23.78 8.99
N ILE A 210 6.76 24.76 8.14
CA ILE A 210 7.97 25.58 8.20
C ILE A 210 7.70 26.86 9.01
N GLY A 211 8.61 27.18 9.92
CA GLY A 211 8.50 28.35 10.77
C GLY A 211 7.35 28.25 11.78
N ASP A 212 6.99 27.05 12.23
CA ASP A 212 5.87 26.83 13.15
C ASP A 212 6.14 27.47 14.52
N THR A 213 5.37 28.48 14.86
CA THR A 213 5.47 29.22 16.13
C THR A 213 4.58 28.65 17.23
N VAL A 214 3.67 27.73 16.88
CA VAL A 214 2.71 27.09 17.79
C VAL A 214 3.21 25.74 18.25
N ASN A 215 3.50 24.85 17.30
CA ASN A 215 3.92 23.47 17.55
C ASN A 215 5.46 23.39 17.59
N LYS A 216 6.07 24.07 18.56
CA LYS A 216 7.52 24.21 18.58
C LYS A 216 8.29 22.97 19.02
N THR A 217 7.69 22.10 19.84
CA THR A 217 8.35 20.90 20.37
C THR A 217 7.70 19.60 19.97
N SER A 218 6.45 19.64 19.51
CA SER A 218 5.77 18.47 18.97
C SER A 218 4.66 18.87 18.00
N ILE A 219 4.42 18.00 17.01
CA ILE A 219 3.39 18.21 16.00
C ILE A 219 2.90 16.85 15.49
N LYS A 220 1.59 16.76 15.15
CA LYS A 220 1.08 15.65 14.35
C LYS A 220 1.22 15.99 12.87
N THR A 221 1.66 15.03 12.09
CA THR A 221 1.71 15.20 10.63
C THR A 221 0.32 15.19 10.03
N GLY A 222 0.19 15.55 8.75
CA GLY A 222 -0.94 15.17 7.91
C GLY A 222 -0.93 13.67 7.60
N ASP A 223 -1.94 13.22 6.85
CA ASP A 223 -2.08 11.81 6.45
C ASP A 223 -0.91 11.37 5.55
N LEU A 224 -0.22 10.32 5.96
CA LEU A 224 0.84 9.67 5.22
C LEU A 224 0.30 8.39 4.56
N ALA A 225 0.92 7.96 3.46
CA ALA A 225 0.58 6.69 2.83
C ALA A 225 1.05 5.50 3.68
N GLU A 226 0.31 4.40 3.62
CA GLU A 226 0.64 3.15 4.29
C GLU A 226 1.90 2.50 3.71
N SER A 227 2.56 1.65 4.49
CA SER A 227 3.71 0.82 4.07
C SER A 227 4.79 1.59 3.32
N THR A 228 4.94 2.86 3.65
CA THR A 228 5.84 3.78 2.93
C THR A 228 6.93 4.26 3.86
N SER A 229 8.18 4.20 3.38
CA SER A 229 9.33 4.72 4.12
C SER A 229 9.46 6.22 3.93
N TYR A 230 9.54 6.93 5.06
CA TYR A 230 9.67 8.39 5.11
C TYR A 230 10.91 8.81 5.87
N ILE A 231 11.43 9.99 5.53
CA ILE A 231 12.45 10.70 6.27
C ILE A 231 11.76 11.85 7.01
N PHE A 232 11.66 11.73 8.32
CA PHE A 232 11.13 12.77 9.20
C PHE A 232 12.27 13.68 9.62
N LYS A 233 12.10 15.00 9.49
CA LYS A 233 13.14 15.98 9.78
C LYS A 233 12.59 17.10 10.66
N MET A 234 13.46 17.63 11.51
CA MET A 234 13.17 18.87 12.23
C MET A 234 14.44 19.67 12.50
N ARG A 235 14.26 20.97 12.71
CA ARG A 235 15.28 21.87 13.27
C ARG A 235 14.63 22.99 14.04
N TYR A 236 15.34 23.53 15.00
CA TYR A 236 14.89 24.68 15.78
C TYR A 236 15.39 26.00 15.22
N LYS A 237 14.64 27.07 15.45
CA LYS A 237 15.04 28.43 15.17
C LYS A 237 15.03 29.25 16.47
N GLY A 238 16.15 29.87 16.80
CA GLY A 238 16.27 30.86 17.85
C GLY A 238 16.10 32.29 17.37
N ALA A 239 15.85 33.19 18.30
CA ALA A 239 15.69 34.61 18.01
C ALA A 239 17.00 35.27 17.57
N THR A 240 18.14 34.80 18.11
CA THR A 240 19.46 35.42 17.95
C THR A 240 20.42 34.58 17.12
N TYR A 241 20.48 33.26 17.40
CA TYR A 241 21.52 32.37 16.84
C TYR A 241 21.03 31.53 15.64
N GLY A 242 19.94 31.93 14.99
CA GLY A 242 19.47 31.32 13.74
C GLY A 242 18.92 29.90 13.92
N TYR A 243 19.36 28.98 13.06
CA TYR A 243 18.87 27.61 13.06
C TYR A 243 19.85 26.62 13.68
N SER A 244 19.32 25.57 14.33
CA SER A 244 20.09 24.36 14.62
C SER A 244 20.39 23.60 13.32
N GLN A 245 21.27 22.60 13.42
CA GLN A 245 21.38 21.56 12.39
C GLN A 245 20.05 20.79 12.30
N TRP A 246 19.75 20.25 11.10
CA TRP A 246 18.67 19.31 10.90
C TRP A 246 18.98 17.99 11.61
N VAL A 247 17.98 17.45 12.30
CA VAL A 247 17.95 16.05 12.70
C VAL A 247 16.94 15.32 11.85
N GLN A 248 17.22 14.05 11.55
CA GLN A 248 16.30 13.22 10.77
C GLN A 248 16.21 11.79 11.30
N VAL A 249 15.06 11.18 11.11
CA VAL A 249 14.76 9.78 11.42
C VAL A 249 14.10 9.18 10.19
N THR A 250 14.60 8.04 9.72
CA THR A 250 13.94 7.26 8.67
C THR A 250 13.09 6.19 9.33
N ALA A 251 11.81 6.14 8.97
CA ALA A 251 10.87 5.16 9.51
C ALA A 251 9.78 4.84 8.49
N THR A 252 9.17 3.67 8.62
CA THR A 252 8.16 3.15 7.70
C THR A 252 6.79 3.19 8.38
N THR A 253 5.81 3.73 7.66
CA THR A 253 4.42 3.68 8.09
C THR A 253 3.88 2.26 8.05
N LYS A 254 3.01 1.97 9.00
CA LYS A 254 2.39 0.66 9.14
C LYS A 254 1.36 0.40 8.04
N ILE A 255 1.15 -0.88 7.73
CA ILE A 255 -0.01 -1.32 6.99
C ILE A 255 -1.19 -1.30 7.96
N THR A 256 -2.28 -0.64 7.60
CA THR A 256 -3.48 -0.59 8.42
C THR A 256 -4.66 -1.21 7.67
N ILE A 257 -5.69 -1.60 8.40
CA ILE A 257 -6.96 -1.99 7.80
C ILE A 257 -7.79 -0.79 7.32
N GLY A 258 -7.24 0.41 7.34
CA GLY A 258 -7.96 1.66 7.13
C GLY A 258 -8.72 2.15 8.36
N ILE A 259 -9.43 3.24 8.20
CA ILE A 259 -10.21 3.87 9.26
C ILE A 259 -11.68 3.46 9.14
N GLN A 260 -12.25 2.92 10.20
CA GLN A 260 -13.66 2.55 10.28
C GLN A 260 -14.57 3.75 9.92
N GLY A 261 -15.45 3.56 8.95
CA GLY A 261 -16.30 4.60 8.38
C GLY A 261 -15.69 5.36 7.18
N LYS A 262 -14.49 4.99 6.73
CA LYS A 262 -13.82 5.59 5.57
C LYS A 262 -13.65 4.61 4.43
N LYS A 263 -13.41 5.12 3.22
CA LYS A 263 -13.08 4.31 2.04
C LYS A 263 -11.86 3.43 2.33
N GLY A 264 -11.87 2.21 1.81
CA GLY A 264 -10.77 1.26 1.94
C GLY A 264 -10.74 0.47 3.26
N PHE A 265 -11.64 0.74 4.22
CA PHE A 265 -11.67 -0.01 5.46
C PHE A 265 -11.81 -1.53 5.23
N GLY A 266 -10.98 -2.32 5.88
CA GLY A 266 -10.98 -3.79 5.79
C GLY A 266 -10.15 -4.37 4.63
N VAL A 267 -9.57 -3.53 3.77
CA VAL A 267 -8.61 -3.93 2.71
C VAL A 267 -7.37 -3.05 2.78
N ALA A 268 -6.23 -3.57 2.35
CA ALA A 268 -4.99 -2.80 2.28
C ALA A 268 -4.01 -3.41 1.27
N PRO A 269 -2.99 -2.69 0.82
CA PRO A 269 -1.81 -3.29 0.21
C PRO A 269 -1.07 -4.22 1.18
N THR A 270 -0.21 -5.08 0.67
CA THR A 270 0.62 -5.97 1.50
C THR A 270 2.05 -6.07 1.00
N ASP A 271 3.00 -6.13 1.94
CA ASP A 271 4.42 -6.40 1.67
C ASP A 271 4.76 -7.91 1.61
N LEU A 272 3.76 -8.78 1.77
CA LEU A 272 3.98 -10.21 1.68
C LEU A 272 4.48 -10.61 0.29
N PRO A 273 5.26 -11.69 0.17
CA PRO A 273 5.73 -12.20 -1.11
C PRO A 273 4.59 -12.86 -1.90
N PHE A 274 3.59 -12.08 -2.31
CA PHE A 274 2.39 -12.54 -3.00
C PHE A 274 2.66 -13.14 -4.39
N ALA A 275 3.79 -12.85 -5.00
CA ALA A 275 4.18 -13.43 -6.30
C ALA A 275 4.25 -14.97 -6.27
N VAL A 276 4.59 -15.57 -5.13
CA VAL A 276 4.60 -17.02 -4.95
C VAL A 276 3.21 -17.66 -5.04
N LEU A 277 2.16 -16.84 -4.93
CA LEU A 277 0.77 -17.23 -5.10
C LEU A 277 0.27 -17.01 -6.54
N GLY A 278 1.13 -16.58 -7.44
CA GLY A 278 0.76 -16.18 -8.81
C GLY A 278 0.08 -14.83 -8.89
N LEU A 279 0.24 -13.98 -7.88
CA LEU A 279 -0.36 -12.66 -7.80
C LEU A 279 0.62 -11.57 -8.24
N ALA A 280 0.08 -10.50 -8.79
CA ALA A 280 0.77 -9.24 -9.06
C ALA A 280 -0.11 -8.08 -8.58
N GLU A 281 0.50 -6.93 -8.31
CA GLU A 281 -0.23 -5.69 -8.07
C GLU A 281 -1.03 -5.29 -9.30
N MET A 282 -2.19 -4.71 -9.07
CA MET A 282 -2.94 -3.99 -10.10
C MET A 282 -2.42 -2.55 -10.20
N THR A 283 -2.79 -1.84 -11.25
CA THR A 283 -2.57 -0.40 -11.30
C THR A 283 -3.26 0.24 -10.08
N ASP A 284 -2.52 1.09 -9.36
CA ASP A 284 -3.00 1.83 -8.19
C ASP A 284 -3.43 0.96 -6.98
N THR A 285 -2.88 -0.26 -6.84
CA THR A 285 -3.08 -1.11 -5.65
C THR A 285 -2.74 -0.37 -4.34
N ASN A 286 -1.78 0.56 -4.40
CA ASN A 286 -1.30 1.32 -3.24
C ASN A 286 -1.96 2.70 -3.09
N ASP A 287 -2.89 3.08 -3.97
CA ASP A 287 -3.62 4.36 -3.89
C ASP A 287 -4.98 4.17 -3.21
N LEU A 288 -5.15 4.72 -2.02
CA LEU A 288 -6.40 4.65 -1.25
C LEU A 288 -7.60 5.26 -2.00
N ALA A 289 -7.38 6.18 -2.92
CA ALA A 289 -8.44 6.75 -3.74
C ALA A 289 -8.92 5.81 -4.84
N SER A 290 -8.10 4.82 -5.23
CA SER A 290 -8.38 3.88 -6.30
C SER A 290 -9.40 2.81 -5.88
N ASP A 291 -10.15 2.33 -6.86
CA ASP A 291 -11.01 1.15 -6.74
C ASP A 291 -10.22 -0.17 -6.75
N ASN A 292 -8.91 -0.09 -7.01
CA ASN A 292 -7.98 -1.21 -6.95
C ASN A 292 -7.15 -1.23 -5.65
N TYR A 293 -7.37 -0.31 -4.72
CA TYR A 293 -6.65 -0.28 -3.46
C TYR A 293 -6.74 -1.64 -2.73
N GLY A 294 -5.59 -2.22 -2.38
CA GLY A 294 -5.53 -3.55 -1.73
C GLY A 294 -5.95 -4.72 -2.61
N ASN A 295 -6.11 -4.51 -3.93
CA ASN A 295 -6.49 -5.55 -4.88
C ASN A 295 -5.28 -6.01 -5.70
N TYR A 296 -5.28 -7.30 -6.01
CA TYR A 296 -4.22 -7.99 -6.74
C TYR A 296 -4.81 -8.82 -7.85
N ILE A 297 -4.03 -9.06 -8.90
CA ILE A 297 -4.43 -9.88 -10.03
C ILE A 297 -3.62 -11.18 -10.07
N HIS A 298 -4.32 -12.31 -10.15
CA HIS A 298 -3.71 -13.62 -10.35
C HIS A 298 -3.38 -13.87 -11.84
N THR A 299 -2.42 -14.74 -12.13
CA THR A 299 -1.99 -15.09 -13.51
C THR A 299 -3.10 -15.55 -14.41
N ASN A 300 -4.22 -16.11 -13.87
CA ASN A 300 -5.40 -16.48 -14.65
C ASN A 300 -6.41 -15.33 -14.83
N GLY A 301 -6.08 -14.13 -14.40
CA GLY A 301 -6.93 -12.95 -14.46
C GLY A 301 -7.90 -12.77 -13.29
N SER A 302 -7.87 -13.64 -12.28
CA SER A 302 -8.69 -13.45 -11.07
C SER A 302 -8.26 -12.22 -10.29
N ILE A 303 -9.21 -11.45 -9.82
CA ILE A 303 -8.97 -10.31 -8.92
C ILE A 303 -9.27 -10.77 -7.50
N VAL A 304 -8.34 -10.47 -6.61
CA VAL A 304 -8.43 -10.79 -5.17
C VAL A 304 -8.17 -9.55 -4.32
N CYS A 305 -8.78 -9.51 -3.14
CA CYS A 305 -8.55 -8.48 -2.13
C CYS A 305 -7.64 -9.02 -1.04
N TRP A 306 -6.71 -8.21 -0.55
CA TRP A 306 -5.98 -8.48 0.67
C TRP A 306 -6.74 -7.90 1.86
N CYS A 307 -7.10 -8.77 2.81
CA CYS A 307 -7.74 -8.41 4.08
C CYS A 307 -6.69 -8.56 5.21
N PRO A 308 -6.12 -7.46 5.71
CA PRO A 308 -5.09 -7.51 6.74
C PRO A 308 -5.65 -7.93 8.09
N LYS A 309 -4.77 -8.48 8.96
CA LYS A 309 -5.10 -8.89 10.31
C LYS A 309 -5.66 -7.74 11.13
N ALA A 310 -6.73 -8.01 11.85
CA ALA A 310 -7.39 -7.04 12.71
C ALA A 310 -7.88 -7.69 14.00
N TYR A 311 -8.04 -6.84 15.00
CA TYR A 311 -8.70 -7.17 16.25
C TYR A 311 -10.08 -6.52 16.31
N TYR A 312 -11.01 -7.16 17.00
CA TYR A 312 -12.36 -6.64 17.15
C TYR A 312 -12.78 -6.61 18.61
N ARG A 313 -13.71 -5.71 18.94
CA ARG A 313 -14.32 -5.59 20.25
C ARG A 313 -15.82 -5.29 20.09
N VAL A 314 -16.66 -5.99 20.84
CA VAL A 314 -18.12 -5.83 20.77
C VAL A 314 -18.67 -5.36 22.10
N GLY A 315 -19.61 -4.42 22.08
CA GLY A 315 -20.38 -3.99 23.24
C GLY A 315 -19.59 -3.28 24.34
N SER A 316 -18.41 -2.78 24.03
CA SER A 316 -17.60 -2.04 25.00
C SER A 316 -18.16 -0.63 25.24
N SER A 317 -18.30 -0.25 26.50
CA SER A 317 -18.67 1.12 26.88
C SER A 317 -17.61 2.18 26.49
N GLU A 318 -16.40 1.75 26.18
CA GLU A 318 -15.34 2.60 25.67
C GLU A 318 -15.46 2.89 24.16
N SER A 319 -16.31 2.16 23.46
CA SER A 319 -16.57 2.41 22.05
C SER A 319 -17.21 3.78 21.86
N PRO A 320 -16.71 4.59 20.91
CA PRO A 320 -17.37 5.85 20.57
C PRO A 320 -18.79 5.65 20.01
N ARG A 321 -19.13 4.40 19.65
CA ARG A 321 -20.44 3.99 19.11
C ARG A 321 -21.38 3.43 20.16
N PHE A 322 -20.92 3.24 21.39
CA PHE A 322 -21.71 2.60 22.44
C PHE A 322 -22.98 3.38 22.77
N ALA A 323 -22.95 4.70 22.75
CA ALA A 323 -24.12 5.52 23.00
C ALA A 323 -25.28 5.24 22.03
N THR A 324 -24.97 4.88 20.78
CA THR A 324 -25.96 4.60 19.73
C THR A 324 -26.32 3.12 19.66
N TYR A 325 -25.34 2.23 19.76
CA TYR A 325 -25.50 0.81 19.47
C TYR A 325 -25.45 -0.10 20.73
N GLY A 326 -25.08 0.45 21.89
CA GLY A 326 -25.04 -0.30 23.14
C GLY A 326 -24.18 -1.56 23.06
N ALA A 327 -24.72 -2.68 23.48
CA ALA A 327 -24.06 -4.00 23.43
C ALA A 327 -23.70 -4.48 22.01
N ASN A 328 -24.17 -3.80 20.97
CA ASN A 328 -23.88 -4.12 19.57
C ASN A 328 -22.86 -3.17 18.94
N ALA A 329 -22.34 -2.22 19.69
CA ALA A 329 -21.24 -1.38 19.22
C ALA A 329 -20.05 -2.27 18.83
N LEU A 330 -19.54 -2.09 17.63
CA LEU A 330 -18.46 -2.88 17.08
C LEU A 330 -17.28 -1.99 16.70
N ASP A 331 -16.15 -2.25 17.35
CA ASP A 331 -14.88 -1.61 17.04
C ASP A 331 -13.96 -2.64 16.37
N ILE A 332 -13.37 -2.27 15.25
CA ILE A 332 -12.33 -3.06 14.58
C ILE A 332 -11.11 -2.16 14.41
N VAL A 333 -9.96 -2.66 14.82
CA VAL A 333 -8.68 -1.97 14.73
C VAL A 333 -7.64 -2.87 14.07
N GLY A 334 -6.70 -2.27 13.38
CA GLY A 334 -5.62 -3.01 12.74
C GLY A 334 -4.70 -3.70 13.76
N ALA A 335 -4.00 -4.71 13.28
CA ALA A 335 -3.08 -5.50 14.10
C ALA A 335 -1.97 -4.67 14.73
N GLU A 336 -1.62 -3.57 14.11
CA GLU A 336 -0.60 -2.63 14.56
C GLU A 336 -0.98 -1.84 15.82
N THR A 337 -2.26 -1.88 16.20
CA THR A 337 -2.73 -1.19 17.42
C THR A 337 -2.14 -1.79 18.68
N PHE A 338 -1.79 -3.07 18.63
CA PHE A 338 -1.24 -3.80 19.76
C PHE A 338 0.02 -4.57 19.35
N SER A 339 1.01 -4.62 20.23
CA SER A 339 2.25 -5.36 19.97
C SER A 339 2.03 -6.88 19.96
N THR A 340 1.01 -7.37 20.66
CA THR A 340 0.68 -8.79 20.76
C THR A 340 -0.83 -9.00 20.90
N THR A 341 -1.30 -10.20 20.54
CA THR A 341 -2.69 -10.61 20.81
C THR A 341 -3.02 -10.62 22.31
N VAL A 342 -2.06 -10.86 23.18
CA VAL A 342 -2.26 -10.81 24.63
C VAL A 342 -2.55 -9.37 25.08
N GLU A 343 -1.84 -8.40 24.55
CA GLU A 343 -2.10 -6.99 24.81
C GLU A 343 -3.49 -6.57 24.31
N ALA A 344 -3.85 -6.98 23.09
CA ALA A 344 -5.18 -6.76 22.53
C ALA A 344 -6.27 -7.33 23.43
N ASN A 345 -6.10 -8.57 23.90
CA ASN A 345 -7.05 -9.22 24.82
C ASN A 345 -7.18 -8.46 26.15
N THR A 346 -6.08 -7.93 26.68
CA THR A 346 -6.08 -7.11 27.89
C THR A 346 -6.88 -5.82 27.69
N ALA A 347 -6.85 -5.26 26.49
CA ALA A 347 -7.63 -4.09 26.08
C ALA A 347 -9.08 -4.43 25.66
N GLY A 348 -9.52 -5.69 25.85
CA GLY A 348 -10.86 -6.14 25.52
C GLY A 348 -11.10 -6.46 24.04
N TYR A 349 -10.04 -6.52 23.24
CA TYR A 349 -10.12 -6.91 21.84
C TYR A 349 -9.77 -8.38 21.65
N ALA A 350 -10.35 -9.02 20.65
CA ALA A 350 -10.08 -10.40 20.28
C ALA A 350 -9.56 -10.52 18.83
N LEU A 351 -8.68 -11.49 18.59
CA LEU A 351 -8.30 -11.85 17.24
C LEU A 351 -9.38 -12.70 16.59
N HIS A 352 -9.81 -12.33 15.38
CA HIS A 352 -10.81 -13.12 14.67
C HIS A 352 -10.23 -14.43 14.15
N ARG A 353 -11.03 -15.50 14.16
CA ARG A 353 -10.60 -16.84 13.71
C ARG A 353 -10.10 -16.88 12.26
N ALA A 354 -10.55 -15.97 11.41
CA ALA A 354 -10.10 -15.85 10.03
C ALA A 354 -8.58 -15.66 9.90
N PHE A 355 -7.93 -15.15 10.93
CA PHE A 355 -6.49 -14.88 10.95
C PHE A 355 -5.65 -15.97 11.63
N ILE A 356 -6.23 -17.15 11.82
CA ILE A 356 -5.49 -18.29 12.39
C ILE A 356 -5.52 -19.44 11.39
N ASN A 357 -4.35 -19.89 10.94
CA ASN A 357 -4.17 -21.01 10.04
C ASN A 357 -2.92 -21.81 10.42
N ALA A 358 -2.97 -23.13 10.31
CA ALA A 358 -1.86 -24.00 10.67
C ALA A 358 -1.33 -23.78 12.11
N GLY A 359 -2.19 -23.38 13.03
CA GLY A 359 -1.83 -23.11 14.43
C GLY A 359 -1.13 -21.77 14.67
N ALA A 360 -1.00 -20.92 13.65
CA ALA A 360 -0.31 -19.64 13.74
C ALA A 360 -1.20 -18.47 13.32
N GLU A 361 -0.93 -17.32 13.91
CA GLU A 361 -1.53 -16.06 13.46
C GLU A 361 -0.98 -15.69 12.07
N GLN A 362 -1.86 -15.28 11.19
CA GLN A 362 -1.56 -14.79 9.85
C GLN A 362 -1.64 -13.26 9.82
N SER A 363 -0.82 -12.61 9.02
CA SER A 363 -0.88 -11.16 8.82
C SER A 363 -2.12 -10.70 8.06
N GLY A 364 -2.89 -11.61 7.49
CA GLY A 364 -4.12 -11.38 6.74
C GLY A 364 -4.45 -12.58 5.87
N PHE A 365 -5.38 -12.39 4.96
CA PHE A 365 -5.73 -13.39 3.95
C PHE A 365 -6.11 -12.72 2.62
N PHE A 366 -5.82 -13.42 1.51
CA PHE A 366 -6.40 -13.08 0.21
C PHE A 366 -7.75 -13.76 0.06
N ILE A 367 -8.71 -13.05 -0.52
CA ILE A 367 -10.02 -13.59 -0.87
C ILE A 367 -10.43 -13.06 -2.25
N ASP A 368 -11.12 -13.90 -3.01
CA ASP A 368 -11.66 -13.51 -4.32
C ASP A 368 -12.57 -12.27 -4.19
N LYS A 369 -12.38 -11.30 -5.10
CA LYS A 369 -13.18 -10.07 -5.10
C LYS A 369 -14.60 -10.32 -5.56
N TYR A 370 -14.79 -11.20 -6.53
CA TYR A 370 -16.08 -11.54 -7.14
C TYR A 370 -16.41 -13.00 -6.93
N MET A 371 -17.69 -13.35 -6.99
CA MET A 371 -18.10 -14.75 -7.15
C MET A 371 -17.35 -15.38 -8.31
N ASN A 372 -17.09 -16.68 -8.22
CA ASN A 372 -16.28 -17.37 -9.20
C ASN A 372 -17.06 -17.71 -10.48
N SER A 373 -16.47 -17.43 -11.62
CA SER A 373 -16.89 -17.87 -12.93
C SER A 373 -15.93 -18.94 -13.49
N LYS A 374 -16.31 -19.57 -14.59
CA LYS A 374 -15.55 -20.64 -15.23
C LYS A 374 -14.26 -20.10 -15.86
N ASP A 375 -13.14 -20.78 -15.63
CA ASP A 375 -11.86 -20.58 -16.32
C ASP A 375 -11.47 -21.83 -17.10
N GLY A 376 -11.76 -21.81 -18.40
CA GLY A 376 -11.61 -23.00 -19.25
C GLY A 376 -12.48 -24.17 -18.75
N THR A 377 -11.90 -25.36 -18.69
CA THR A 377 -12.56 -26.58 -18.20
C THR A 377 -11.95 -27.10 -16.90
N THR A 378 -10.99 -26.40 -16.31
CA THR A 378 -10.17 -26.93 -15.21
C THR A 378 -10.21 -26.09 -13.95
N ALA A 379 -10.50 -24.81 -14.03
CA ALA A 379 -10.38 -23.90 -12.89
C ALA A 379 -11.55 -22.92 -12.81
N SER A 380 -11.61 -22.22 -11.69
CA SER A 380 -12.48 -21.04 -11.50
C SER A 380 -11.66 -19.75 -11.53
N LYS A 381 -12.33 -18.62 -11.80
CA LYS A 381 -11.74 -17.29 -11.73
C LYS A 381 -12.71 -16.25 -11.17
N SER A 382 -12.14 -15.32 -10.42
CA SER A 382 -12.84 -14.17 -9.87
C SER A 382 -12.69 -12.97 -10.81
N VAL A 383 -13.69 -12.69 -11.64
CA VAL A 383 -13.66 -11.60 -12.63
C VAL A 383 -14.98 -10.88 -12.66
N PHE A 384 -14.93 -9.60 -13.03
CA PHE A 384 -16.14 -8.82 -13.29
C PHE A 384 -16.88 -9.34 -14.52
N GLY A 385 -18.20 -9.41 -14.45
CA GLY A 385 -19.06 -9.75 -15.59
C GLY A 385 -19.02 -11.22 -16.00
N GLY A 386 -18.48 -12.10 -15.19
CA GLY A 386 -18.50 -13.54 -15.43
C GLY A 386 -19.88 -14.17 -15.15
N VAL A 387 -20.08 -15.38 -15.65
CA VAL A 387 -21.26 -16.20 -15.29
C VAL A 387 -20.92 -17.04 -14.07
N PRO A 388 -21.61 -16.88 -12.95
CA PRO A 388 -21.31 -17.64 -11.74
C PRO A 388 -21.37 -19.16 -11.98
N ILE A 389 -20.47 -19.91 -11.36
CA ILE A 389 -20.47 -21.38 -11.41
C ILE A 389 -21.44 -21.92 -10.38
N SER A 390 -22.38 -22.73 -10.80
CA SER A 390 -23.16 -23.57 -9.90
C SER A 390 -22.47 -24.91 -9.68
N LEU A 391 -22.35 -25.31 -8.44
CA LEU A 391 -21.80 -26.63 -8.06
C LEU A 391 -22.83 -27.76 -8.16
N ALA A 392 -24.05 -27.45 -8.54
CA ALA A 392 -25.09 -28.44 -8.79
C ALA A 392 -24.87 -29.22 -10.10
N ASN A 393 -25.60 -30.32 -10.23
CA ASN A 393 -25.60 -31.11 -11.46
C ASN A 393 -26.23 -30.38 -12.65
N THR A 394 -27.25 -29.58 -12.37
CA THR A 394 -28.00 -28.77 -13.32
C THR A 394 -28.43 -27.48 -12.62
N ALA A 395 -28.30 -26.36 -13.30
CA ALA A 395 -28.81 -25.09 -12.82
C ALA A 395 -29.13 -24.22 -14.04
N ALA A 396 -30.38 -23.87 -14.20
CA ALA A 396 -30.81 -23.01 -15.32
C ALA A 396 -30.15 -21.63 -15.17
N GLY A 397 -29.62 -21.10 -16.27
CA GLY A 397 -29.01 -19.77 -16.31
C GLY A 397 -27.61 -19.67 -15.72
N TYR A 398 -27.02 -20.76 -15.23
CA TYR A 398 -25.66 -20.80 -14.72
C TYR A 398 -24.80 -21.84 -15.42
N THR A 399 -23.51 -21.62 -15.44
CA THR A 399 -22.55 -22.67 -15.77
C THR A 399 -22.48 -23.67 -14.62
N VAL A 400 -22.66 -24.94 -14.90
CA VAL A 400 -22.51 -25.98 -13.89
C VAL A 400 -21.08 -26.51 -13.84
N SER A 401 -20.62 -26.91 -12.66
CA SER A 401 -19.30 -27.53 -12.47
C SER A 401 -19.23 -28.92 -13.09
N LYS A 402 -20.35 -29.65 -13.16
CA LYS A 402 -20.42 -30.97 -13.77
C LYS A 402 -19.92 -30.94 -15.21
N GLY A 403 -18.96 -31.83 -15.51
CA GLY A 403 -18.29 -31.89 -16.82
C GLY A 403 -17.02 -31.04 -16.93
N MET A 404 -16.72 -30.24 -15.93
CA MET A 404 -15.37 -29.70 -15.78
C MET A 404 -14.40 -30.80 -15.28
N THR A 405 -13.13 -30.63 -15.53
CA THR A 405 -12.10 -31.63 -15.22
C THR A 405 -12.05 -31.91 -13.72
N GLY A 406 -12.27 -33.13 -13.32
CA GLY A 406 -12.27 -33.56 -11.91
C GLY A 406 -13.54 -33.22 -11.14
N CYS A 407 -14.55 -32.64 -11.78
CA CYS A 407 -15.80 -32.22 -11.15
C CYS A 407 -16.93 -33.20 -11.43
N SER A 408 -17.78 -33.39 -10.45
CA SER A 408 -18.93 -34.33 -10.47
C SER A 408 -20.30 -33.64 -10.37
N GLY A 409 -20.35 -32.34 -10.17
CA GLY A 409 -21.58 -31.57 -9.95
C GLY A 409 -22.03 -31.62 -8.50
N ASN A 410 -21.12 -31.40 -7.58
CA ASN A 410 -21.35 -31.34 -6.15
C ASN A 410 -20.45 -30.28 -5.46
N LEU A 411 -20.63 -30.09 -4.18
CA LEU A 411 -19.92 -29.04 -3.42
C LEU A 411 -18.40 -29.27 -3.36
N ALA A 412 -17.91 -30.51 -3.47
CA ALA A 412 -16.49 -30.81 -3.49
C ALA A 412 -15.77 -30.20 -4.73
N ASP A 413 -16.51 -29.92 -5.78
CA ASP A 413 -16.00 -29.25 -6.98
C ASP A 413 -15.40 -27.88 -6.67
N ALA A 414 -15.88 -27.20 -5.64
CA ALA A 414 -15.31 -25.93 -5.18
C ALA A 414 -13.83 -26.06 -4.83
N VAL A 415 -13.44 -27.12 -4.13
CA VAL A 415 -12.04 -27.38 -3.79
C VAL A 415 -11.22 -27.73 -5.03
N VAL A 416 -11.78 -28.58 -5.92
CA VAL A 416 -11.12 -28.96 -7.18
C VAL A 416 -10.79 -27.73 -8.01
N LEU A 417 -11.79 -26.87 -8.23
CA LEU A 417 -11.65 -25.67 -9.05
C LEU A 417 -10.76 -24.59 -8.43
N SER A 418 -10.81 -24.45 -7.11
CA SER A 418 -9.94 -23.51 -6.41
C SER A 418 -8.49 -23.94 -6.44
N LYS A 419 -8.22 -25.23 -6.15
CA LYS A 419 -6.86 -25.79 -6.16
C LYS A 419 -6.22 -25.84 -7.55
N ALA A 420 -7.00 -25.86 -8.61
CA ALA A 420 -6.50 -25.75 -9.97
C ALA A 420 -5.77 -24.42 -10.25
N ARG A 421 -5.97 -23.40 -9.42
CA ARG A 421 -5.26 -22.11 -9.48
C ARG A 421 -3.86 -22.18 -8.84
N GLY A 422 -3.61 -23.16 -7.98
CA GLY A 422 -2.33 -23.35 -7.31
C GLY A 422 -2.47 -24.09 -5.98
N THR A 423 -1.39 -24.67 -5.49
CA THR A 423 -1.39 -25.54 -4.31
C THR A 423 -1.80 -24.83 -3.01
N ARG A 424 -1.65 -23.51 -2.94
CA ARG A 424 -2.02 -22.70 -1.77
C ARG A 424 -3.43 -22.09 -1.86
N TRP A 425 -4.13 -22.33 -2.97
CA TRP A 425 -5.50 -21.88 -3.16
C TRP A 425 -6.49 -22.92 -2.64
N ASN A 426 -7.55 -22.44 -2.01
CA ASN A 426 -8.66 -23.28 -1.55
C ASN A 426 -9.94 -22.46 -1.47
N VAL A 427 -11.04 -23.11 -1.11
CA VAL A 427 -12.32 -22.47 -0.83
C VAL A 427 -12.20 -21.53 0.37
N ALA A 428 -12.83 -20.38 0.32
CA ALA A 428 -12.87 -19.45 1.43
C ALA A 428 -13.53 -20.10 2.66
N THR A 429 -13.05 -19.74 3.84
CA THR A 429 -13.63 -20.28 5.08
C THR A 429 -14.85 -19.48 5.53
N ALA A 430 -15.74 -20.12 6.24
CA ALA A 430 -16.85 -19.43 6.92
C ALA A 430 -16.36 -18.34 7.89
N PHE A 431 -15.12 -18.48 8.40
CA PHE A 431 -14.50 -17.47 9.26
C PHE A 431 -14.13 -16.20 8.49
N MET A 432 -13.62 -16.33 7.25
CA MET A 432 -13.30 -15.18 6.40
C MET A 432 -14.56 -14.37 6.10
N TYR A 433 -15.63 -15.03 5.74
CA TYR A 433 -16.93 -14.37 5.55
C TYR A 433 -17.47 -13.77 6.85
N GLY A 434 -17.30 -14.46 7.98
CA GLY A 434 -17.64 -13.94 9.29
C GLY A 434 -16.91 -12.64 9.61
N TYR A 435 -15.63 -12.57 9.30
CA TYR A 435 -14.84 -11.35 9.44
C TYR A 435 -15.36 -10.23 8.53
N LEU A 436 -15.60 -10.51 7.23
CA LEU A 436 -16.15 -9.52 6.31
C LEU A 436 -17.50 -8.98 6.75
N ALA A 437 -18.36 -9.83 7.33
CA ALA A 437 -19.63 -9.40 7.89
C ALA A 437 -19.43 -8.45 9.10
N MET A 438 -18.46 -8.73 9.96
CA MET A 438 -18.12 -7.83 11.07
C MET A 438 -17.58 -6.49 10.54
N VAL A 439 -16.71 -6.51 9.52
CA VAL A 439 -16.24 -5.29 8.88
C VAL A 439 -17.41 -4.47 8.31
N SER A 440 -18.37 -5.13 7.65
CA SER A 440 -19.58 -4.48 7.14
C SER A 440 -20.36 -3.76 8.24
N VAL A 441 -20.61 -4.43 9.35
CA VAL A 441 -21.34 -3.85 10.49
C VAL A 441 -20.54 -2.67 11.07
N ALA A 442 -19.25 -2.86 11.29
CA ALA A 442 -18.38 -1.82 11.83
C ALA A 442 -18.34 -0.59 10.92
N GLN A 443 -18.19 -0.80 9.62
CA GLN A 443 -18.19 0.27 8.62
C GLN A 443 -19.49 1.07 8.66
N ALA A 444 -20.63 0.39 8.62
CA ALA A 444 -21.92 1.03 8.64
C ALA A 444 -22.22 1.77 9.95
N GLN A 445 -21.76 1.26 11.08
CA GLN A 445 -21.91 1.94 12.37
C GLN A 445 -21.06 3.22 12.49
N ALA A 446 -20.02 3.35 11.69
CA ALA A 446 -19.09 4.47 11.76
C ALA A 446 -19.29 5.52 10.67
N THR A 447 -19.98 5.17 9.58
CA THR A 447 -20.28 6.12 8.52
C THR A 447 -21.46 7.01 8.90
N THR A 448 -21.42 8.25 8.47
CA THR A 448 -22.57 9.17 8.51
C THR A 448 -23.32 9.16 7.18
N SER A 449 -22.81 8.44 6.18
CA SER A 449 -23.43 8.26 4.88
C SER A 449 -24.63 7.33 4.98
N THR A 450 -25.59 7.54 4.10
CA THR A 450 -26.68 6.58 3.84
C THR A 450 -26.23 5.42 2.95
N ASP A 451 -24.93 5.36 2.63
CA ASP A 451 -24.37 4.32 1.79
C ASP A 451 -24.39 2.99 2.53
N ASP A 452 -25.14 2.09 1.97
CA ASP A 452 -25.30 0.74 2.49
C ASP A 452 -24.03 -0.09 2.20
N VAL A 453 -23.78 -1.04 3.08
CA VAL A 453 -22.80 -2.10 2.88
C VAL A 453 -23.52 -3.44 2.75
N ALA A 454 -22.80 -4.50 2.34
CA ALA A 454 -23.41 -5.77 1.97
C ALA A 454 -24.36 -6.36 3.04
N TRP A 455 -23.99 -6.29 4.31
CA TRP A 455 -24.72 -6.97 5.39
C TRP A 455 -25.33 -6.03 6.43
N TYR A 456 -25.39 -4.76 6.17
CA TYR A 456 -25.98 -3.83 7.12
C TYR A 456 -26.75 -2.72 6.43
N ASP A 457 -27.93 -2.43 6.95
CA ASP A 457 -28.74 -1.30 6.55
C ASP A 457 -28.92 -0.36 7.75
N PRO A 458 -28.32 0.85 7.72
CA PRO A 458 -28.40 1.78 8.83
C PRO A 458 -29.83 2.28 9.11
N THR A 459 -30.74 2.15 8.15
CA THR A 459 -32.14 2.53 8.34
C THR A 459 -32.94 1.53 9.16
N GLY A 460 -32.40 0.33 9.37
CA GLY A 460 -33.06 -0.75 10.09
C GLY A 460 -34.28 -1.36 9.40
N VAL A 461 -34.53 -0.97 8.16
CA VAL A 461 -35.68 -1.44 7.35
C VAL A 461 -35.28 -2.67 6.54
N LYS A 462 -34.03 -2.72 6.10
CA LYS A 462 -33.49 -3.76 5.22
C LYS A 462 -32.31 -4.42 5.90
N ASN A 463 -32.51 -5.65 6.35
CA ASN A 463 -31.41 -6.36 7.02
C ASN A 463 -30.34 -6.84 6.04
N PHE A 464 -30.74 -7.28 4.91
CA PHE A 464 -30.07 -7.81 3.74
C PHE A 464 -31.08 -8.62 2.94
N PRO A 465 -30.72 -9.23 1.88
CA PRO A 465 -29.63 -8.87 0.99
C PRO A 465 -30.01 -7.67 0.14
N LYS A 466 -29.01 -6.93 -0.27
CA LYS A 466 -29.19 -5.87 -1.27
C LYS A 466 -29.24 -6.44 -2.68
N GLY A 467 -29.45 -7.73 -2.84
CA GLY A 467 -29.30 -8.44 -4.07
C GLY A 467 -30.59 -9.07 -4.59
N CYS A 468 -30.44 -10.20 -5.31
CA CYS A 468 -31.59 -11.00 -5.79
C CYS A 468 -32.41 -11.50 -4.62
N ASN A 469 -33.72 -11.30 -4.68
CA ASN A 469 -34.66 -11.84 -3.72
C ASN A 469 -35.62 -12.80 -4.43
N ASN A 470 -35.70 -14.03 -3.97
CA ASN A 470 -36.56 -15.08 -4.55
C ASN A 470 -36.39 -15.22 -6.08
N ASN A 471 -35.14 -15.22 -6.57
CA ASN A 471 -34.82 -15.22 -7.99
C ASN A 471 -35.29 -13.98 -8.77
N ALA A 472 -35.61 -12.89 -8.10
CA ALA A 472 -35.83 -11.61 -8.74
C ALA A 472 -34.52 -10.79 -8.79
N LEU A 473 -34.32 -10.02 -9.83
CA LEU A 473 -33.10 -9.24 -10.07
C LEU A 473 -32.97 -7.97 -9.22
N SER A 474 -33.92 -7.68 -8.37
CA SER A 474 -33.88 -6.54 -7.47
C SER A 474 -34.33 -6.94 -6.09
N ASP A 475 -33.82 -6.28 -5.09
CA ASP A 475 -34.34 -6.39 -3.73
C ASP A 475 -35.72 -5.73 -3.68
N VAL A 476 -36.72 -6.44 -3.17
CA VAL A 476 -38.09 -5.91 -3.01
C VAL A 476 -38.13 -4.70 -2.07
N ASN A 477 -37.13 -4.55 -1.22
CA ASN A 477 -37.02 -3.45 -0.26
C ASN A 477 -36.06 -2.34 -0.73
N ASP A 478 -35.26 -2.59 -1.76
CA ASP A 478 -34.32 -1.61 -2.33
C ASP A 478 -34.37 -1.62 -3.84
N THR A 479 -35.29 -0.87 -4.40
CA THR A 479 -35.51 -0.77 -5.85
C THR A 479 -34.42 0.02 -6.58
N SER A 480 -33.48 0.61 -5.86
CA SER A 480 -32.34 1.31 -6.46
C SER A 480 -31.27 0.36 -7.01
N ILE A 481 -31.30 -0.91 -6.61
CA ILE A 481 -30.32 -1.91 -7.04
C ILE A 481 -30.79 -2.58 -8.33
N VAL A 482 -29.91 -2.58 -9.33
CA VAL A 482 -30.14 -3.19 -10.63
C VAL A 482 -29.01 -4.16 -10.94
N TYR A 483 -29.33 -5.30 -11.52
CA TYR A 483 -28.37 -6.31 -11.92
C TYR A 483 -28.26 -6.43 -13.44
N VAL A 484 -27.05 -6.68 -13.91
CA VAL A 484 -26.83 -7.19 -15.26
C VAL A 484 -26.97 -8.71 -15.22
N THR A 485 -27.94 -9.23 -15.97
CA THR A 485 -28.26 -10.66 -16.00
C THR A 485 -27.17 -11.47 -16.69
N ALA A 486 -26.99 -12.72 -16.28
CA ALA A 486 -26.22 -13.69 -17.03
C ALA A 486 -26.94 -14.05 -18.34
N ASP A 487 -26.24 -13.98 -19.47
CA ASP A 487 -26.83 -14.06 -20.79
C ASP A 487 -27.05 -15.47 -21.34
N ASP A 488 -26.58 -16.48 -20.67
CA ASP A 488 -26.60 -17.79 -21.25
C ASP A 488 -27.86 -18.53 -20.85
N SER A 489 -28.73 -18.65 -21.79
CA SER A 489 -29.80 -19.64 -21.86
C SER A 489 -30.96 -19.57 -20.88
N GLY A 490 -31.32 -18.40 -20.42
CA GLY A 490 -32.73 -18.28 -20.12
C GLY A 490 -33.18 -18.15 -18.70
N ASP A 491 -32.32 -17.99 -17.73
CA ASP A 491 -32.77 -17.50 -16.40
C ASP A 491 -32.38 -16.04 -16.22
N ALA A 492 -33.28 -15.16 -16.61
CA ALA A 492 -33.10 -13.71 -16.56
C ALA A 492 -32.92 -13.15 -15.15
N ASN A 493 -33.03 -14.01 -14.12
CA ASN A 493 -33.07 -13.58 -12.71
C ASN A 493 -31.73 -13.75 -12.00
N LYS A 494 -30.64 -14.06 -12.70
CA LYS A 494 -29.35 -14.33 -12.11
C LYS A 494 -28.31 -13.32 -12.55
N PRO A 495 -27.66 -12.62 -11.62
CA PRO A 495 -26.68 -11.60 -11.98
C PRO A 495 -25.36 -12.20 -12.44
N LYS A 496 -24.65 -11.46 -13.31
CA LYS A 496 -23.24 -11.68 -13.56
C LYS A 496 -22.42 -11.26 -12.34
N THR A 497 -21.23 -11.82 -12.20
CA THR A 497 -20.32 -11.50 -11.09
C THR A 497 -19.93 -10.02 -11.12
N GLY A 498 -20.06 -9.33 -10.01
CA GLY A 498 -19.76 -7.90 -9.88
C GLY A 498 -20.72 -6.97 -10.62
N ALA A 499 -21.77 -7.48 -11.24
CA ALA A 499 -22.63 -6.71 -12.16
C ALA A 499 -23.82 -6.03 -11.47
N THR A 500 -23.74 -5.77 -10.19
CA THR A 500 -24.75 -5.02 -9.45
C THR A 500 -24.51 -3.53 -9.59
N VAL A 501 -25.54 -2.78 -9.95
CA VAL A 501 -25.60 -1.33 -9.83
C VAL A 501 -26.43 -1.04 -8.57
N ASP A 502 -25.98 -0.47 -7.64
CA ASP A 502 -24.85 0.21 -7.14
C ASP A 502 -23.78 -0.78 -6.60
N PHE A 503 -22.64 -0.88 -7.23
CA PHE A 503 -21.65 -1.90 -6.92
C PHE A 503 -21.18 -1.88 -5.46
N ALA A 504 -20.96 -0.70 -4.90
CA ALA A 504 -20.48 -0.53 -3.54
C ALA A 504 -21.40 -1.20 -2.50
N LYS A 505 -22.70 -1.27 -2.76
CA LYS A 505 -23.70 -1.91 -1.88
C LYS A 505 -23.52 -3.42 -1.74
N THR A 506 -22.76 -4.05 -2.63
CA THR A 506 -22.48 -5.49 -2.56
C THR A 506 -21.19 -5.81 -1.83
N THR A 507 -20.41 -4.79 -1.46
CA THR A 507 -19.10 -4.98 -0.84
C THR A 507 -19.17 -4.93 0.68
N HIS A 508 -18.20 -5.56 1.35
CA HIS A 508 -18.14 -5.56 2.81
C HIS A 508 -17.86 -4.18 3.42
N ASN A 509 -17.30 -3.25 2.65
CA ASN A 509 -16.89 -1.94 3.16
C ASN A 509 -17.59 -0.75 2.47
N GLY A 510 -18.59 -1.01 1.64
CA GLY A 510 -19.30 0.06 0.93
C GLY A 510 -18.46 0.78 -0.13
N SER A 511 -17.38 0.19 -0.59
CA SER A 511 -16.45 0.79 -1.56
C SER A 511 -16.09 -0.19 -2.67
N ALA A 512 -15.80 0.34 -3.86
CA ALA A 512 -15.50 -0.50 -5.02
C ALA A 512 -14.21 -1.32 -4.90
N ASN A 513 -13.33 -1.01 -3.96
CA ASN A 513 -12.13 -1.80 -3.66
C ASN A 513 -12.40 -3.04 -2.76
N GLY A 514 -13.59 -3.15 -2.19
CA GLY A 514 -13.95 -4.25 -1.30
C GLY A 514 -14.26 -5.56 -2.02
N VAL A 515 -14.40 -6.61 -1.22
CA VAL A 515 -14.94 -7.91 -1.67
C VAL A 515 -16.40 -7.73 -2.01
N ALA A 516 -16.77 -8.09 -3.22
CA ALA A 516 -18.09 -7.88 -3.80
C ALA A 516 -18.95 -9.15 -3.81
N ASP A 517 -20.15 -9.04 -4.38
CA ASP A 517 -21.12 -10.14 -4.53
C ASP A 517 -21.54 -10.80 -3.19
N LEU A 518 -21.37 -10.10 -2.07
CA LEU A 518 -21.60 -10.66 -0.75
C LEU A 518 -23.07 -10.75 -0.37
N ASN A 519 -23.95 -10.29 -1.21
CA ASN A 519 -25.38 -10.33 -0.99
C ASN A 519 -26.17 -10.67 -2.28
N GLY A 520 -27.09 -11.57 -2.16
CA GLY A 520 -28.20 -11.78 -3.06
C GLY A 520 -27.99 -12.49 -4.39
N GLY A 521 -26.80 -12.89 -4.76
CA GLY A 521 -26.55 -13.57 -6.04
C GLY A 521 -26.97 -15.03 -5.98
N MET A 522 -26.27 -15.80 -5.21
CA MET A 522 -26.48 -17.23 -4.97
C MET A 522 -25.84 -17.64 -3.65
N TRP A 523 -26.13 -18.84 -3.21
CA TRP A 523 -25.50 -19.41 -2.03
C TRP A 523 -24.03 -19.72 -2.34
N GLU A 524 -23.14 -19.25 -1.48
CA GLU A 524 -21.71 -19.50 -1.58
C GLU A 524 -21.28 -20.65 -0.65
N VAL A 525 -20.48 -21.55 -1.20
CA VAL A 525 -19.92 -22.66 -0.43
C VAL A 525 -18.72 -22.18 0.37
N THR A 526 -18.68 -22.55 1.64
CA THR A 526 -17.56 -22.27 2.54
C THR A 526 -17.07 -23.55 3.21
N ILE A 527 -15.83 -23.53 3.68
CA ILE A 527 -15.25 -24.58 4.53
C ILE A 527 -15.01 -24.03 5.95
N GLY A 528 -14.70 -24.89 6.89
CA GLY A 528 -14.34 -24.51 8.26
C GLY A 528 -15.41 -24.75 9.31
N ILE A 529 -16.67 -24.87 8.92
CA ILE A 529 -17.77 -25.23 9.80
C ILE A 529 -18.60 -26.32 9.12
N THR A 530 -18.96 -27.36 9.84
CA THR A 530 -19.81 -28.44 9.32
C THR A 530 -20.66 -29.05 10.42
N ASN A 531 -21.62 -29.89 10.05
CA ASN A 531 -22.29 -30.77 10.96
C ASN A 531 -22.20 -32.23 10.49
N PHE A 532 -22.20 -33.15 11.42
CA PHE A 532 -22.36 -34.56 11.13
C PHE A 532 -23.73 -34.99 11.67
N GLY A 533 -24.71 -35.01 10.79
CA GLY A 533 -26.01 -35.59 11.09
C GLY A 533 -25.99 -37.11 10.98
N THR A 534 -26.86 -37.77 11.69
CA THR A 534 -27.04 -39.24 11.60
C THR A 534 -27.72 -39.67 10.31
N SER A 535 -28.16 -38.76 9.50
CA SER A 535 -28.80 -39.02 8.20
C SER A 535 -27.95 -38.49 7.05
N ALA A 536 -27.51 -39.38 6.22
CA ALA A 536 -26.77 -39.11 4.99
C ALA A 536 -27.62 -38.44 3.90
N THR A 537 -28.78 -37.98 4.16
CA THR A 537 -29.65 -37.26 3.24
C THR A 537 -29.75 -35.80 3.64
N ALA A 538 -29.19 -35.09 2.93
CA ALA A 538 -28.69 -33.77 2.84
C ALA A 538 -29.60 -32.57 3.04
N THR A 539 -30.78 -32.66 3.46
CA THR A 539 -31.71 -31.54 3.53
C THR A 539 -32.36 -31.34 4.90
N THR A 540 -31.85 -31.99 5.91
CA THR A 540 -32.40 -31.86 7.24
C THR A 540 -31.82 -30.65 7.95
N ALA A 541 -32.69 -29.74 8.35
CA ALA A 541 -32.34 -28.61 9.21
C ALA A 541 -31.59 -29.09 10.46
N ILE A 542 -30.57 -28.35 10.84
CA ILE A 542 -29.69 -28.65 11.99
C ILE A 542 -30.40 -28.38 13.32
N ALA A 543 -31.64 -28.71 13.47
CA ALA A 543 -32.34 -28.46 14.74
C ALA A 543 -31.86 -29.34 15.91
N THR A 544 -31.12 -30.41 15.60
CA THR A 544 -30.70 -31.41 16.62
C THR A 544 -29.23 -31.86 16.47
N ASP A 545 -28.52 -31.37 15.45
CA ASP A 545 -27.18 -31.83 15.15
C ASP A 545 -26.13 -30.88 15.70
N GLN A 546 -24.97 -31.45 15.97
CA GLN A 546 -23.84 -30.69 16.51
C GLN A 546 -23.02 -30.08 15.40
N ILE A 547 -22.60 -28.84 15.59
CA ILE A 547 -21.71 -28.14 14.68
C ILE A 547 -20.27 -28.46 15.06
N TYR A 548 -19.49 -28.80 14.07
CA TYR A 548 -18.04 -29.00 14.17
C TYR A 548 -17.32 -27.84 13.50
N VAL A 549 -16.26 -27.42 14.13
CA VAL A 549 -15.41 -26.31 13.67
C VAL A 549 -14.02 -26.84 13.34
N LEU A 550 -13.48 -26.43 12.21
CA LEU A 550 -12.14 -26.78 11.79
C LEU A 550 -11.09 -26.38 12.85
N LYS A 551 -10.22 -27.31 13.24
CA LYS A 551 -9.14 -27.05 14.18
C LYS A 551 -8.26 -25.89 13.71
N GLN A 552 -7.80 -25.08 14.65
CA GLN A 552 -6.88 -23.97 14.37
C GLN A 552 -5.53 -24.46 13.83
N SER A 553 -5.11 -25.67 14.22
CA SER A 553 -3.84 -26.27 13.79
C SER A 553 -3.82 -26.78 12.34
N VAL A 554 -4.98 -26.86 11.70
CA VAL A 554 -5.08 -27.34 10.30
C VAL A 554 -4.69 -26.21 9.34
N ASP A 555 -3.82 -26.52 8.37
CA ASP A 555 -3.57 -25.63 7.24
C ASP A 555 -4.66 -25.83 6.18
N VAL A 556 -5.50 -24.80 6.01
CA VAL A 556 -6.59 -24.81 5.03
C VAL A 556 -6.10 -25.12 3.62
N ALA A 557 -4.89 -24.69 3.26
CA ALA A 557 -4.32 -24.97 1.94
C ALA A 557 -4.09 -26.45 1.67
N THR A 558 -3.97 -27.28 2.71
CA THR A 558 -3.74 -28.73 2.55
C THR A 558 -5.01 -29.54 2.37
N LEU A 559 -6.17 -28.97 2.69
CA LEU A 559 -7.44 -29.67 2.57
C LEU A 559 -7.73 -30.02 1.10
N THR A 560 -8.14 -31.26 0.87
CA THR A 560 -8.53 -31.79 -0.45
C THR A 560 -10.02 -32.06 -0.46
N GLY A 561 -10.68 -32.02 -1.61
CA GLY A 561 -12.10 -32.28 -1.71
C GLY A 561 -12.44 -33.73 -1.37
N GLY A 562 -13.57 -33.90 -0.74
CA GLY A 562 -14.11 -35.16 -0.27
C GLY A 562 -14.88 -34.86 1.00
N TRP A 563 -16.18 -34.66 0.91
CA TRP A 563 -16.96 -34.05 1.99
C TRP A 563 -17.89 -35.01 2.72
N ASN A 564 -18.08 -36.18 2.13
CA ASN A 564 -19.22 -37.04 2.41
C ASN A 564 -18.86 -38.38 3.06
N THR A 565 -17.59 -38.57 3.38
CA THR A 565 -17.16 -39.79 4.06
C THR A 565 -16.41 -39.45 5.33
N ALA A 566 -16.40 -40.34 6.29
CA ALA A 566 -15.68 -40.17 7.54
C ALA A 566 -14.15 -39.93 7.36
N ASN A 567 -13.65 -40.11 6.16
CA ASN A 567 -12.24 -39.97 5.80
C ASN A 567 -11.94 -38.72 4.99
N ASP A 568 -12.91 -37.88 4.74
CA ASP A 568 -12.70 -36.66 3.99
C ASP A 568 -11.88 -35.67 4.79
N VAL A 569 -10.83 -35.13 4.16
CA VAL A 569 -9.79 -34.38 4.86
C VAL A 569 -10.34 -33.17 5.60
N TRP A 570 -11.35 -32.51 5.04
CA TRP A 570 -11.95 -31.39 5.72
C TRP A 570 -13.06 -31.81 6.70
N GLY A 571 -13.86 -32.77 6.34
CA GLY A 571 -14.93 -33.33 7.19
C GLY A 571 -14.47 -34.43 8.14
N ASP A 572 -13.21 -34.82 8.12
CA ASP A 572 -12.66 -35.80 9.03
C ASP A 572 -12.66 -35.26 10.47
N ALA A 573 -13.17 -36.05 11.41
CA ALA A 573 -13.22 -35.72 12.83
C ALA A 573 -11.84 -35.36 13.40
N THR A 574 -10.75 -35.84 12.80
CA THR A 574 -9.39 -35.49 13.21
C THR A 574 -9.05 -34.02 12.90
N ASN A 575 -9.69 -33.43 11.91
CA ASN A 575 -9.53 -32.02 11.53
C ASN A 575 -10.49 -31.08 12.27
N LEU A 576 -11.43 -31.62 13.02
CA LEU A 576 -12.47 -30.86 13.72
C LEU A 576 -12.21 -30.85 15.22
N ASP A 577 -12.47 -29.71 15.85
CA ASP A 577 -12.09 -29.49 17.24
C ASP A 577 -13.29 -29.53 18.18
N THR A 578 -14.32 -28.80 17.88
CA THR A 578 -15.34 -28.52 18.88
C THR A 578 -16.72 -28.68 18.30
N LYS A 579 -17.60 -29.26 19.07
CA LYS A 579 -19.02 -29.24 18.80
C LYS A 579 -19.68 -28.07 19.54
N TYR A 580 -20.50 -27.33 18.83
CA TYR A 580 -21.32 -26.27 19.38
C TYR A 580 -22.78 -26.69 19.32
N ASP A 581 -23.50 -26.44 20.41
CA ASP A 581 -24.93 -26.48 20.40
C ASP A 581 -25.46 -25.14 19.87
N LEU A 582 -26.15 -25.15 18.77
CA LEU A 582 -26.74 -23.96 18.15
C LEU A 582 -27.70 -23.20 19.08
N VAL A 583 -28.34 -23.90 19.99
CA VAL A 583 -29.32 -23.31 20.91
C VAL A 583 -28.65 -22.56 22.04
N THR A 584 -27.41 -22.91 22.37
CA THR A 584 -26.69 -22.37 23.53
C THR A 584 -25.51 -21.50 23.17
N SER A 585 -25.03 -21.53 21.91
CA SER A 585 -23.93 -20.70 21.45
C SER A 585 -24.46 -19.32 21.01
N PRO A 586 -24.27 -18.28 21.82
CA PRO A 586 -24.72 -16.96 21.42
C PRO A 586 -23.93 -16.53 20.19
N HIS A 587 -24.62 -16.14 19.16
CA HIS A 587 -23.98 -15.53 17.99
C HIS A 587 -23.38 -14.18 18.42
N PRO A 588 -22.09 -13.90 18.16
CA PRO A 588 -21.46 -12.68 18.62
C PRO A 588 -22.05 -11.40 18.00
N LEU A 589 -22.78 -11.55 16.91
CA LEU A 589 -23.53 -10.48 16.25
C LEU A 589 -25.04 -10.63 16.49
N GLY A 590 -25.41 -11.33 17.56
CA GLY A 590 -26.82 -11.58 17.88
C GLY A 590 -27.72 -10.40 17.61
N SER A 591 -28.80 -10.69 17.00
CA SER A 591 -29.87 -9.88 16.56
C SER A 591 -30.05 -8.56 17.26
N PRO A 592 -29.65 -7.50 16.84
CA PRO A 592 -30.41 -6.31 17.09
C PRO A 592 -30.90 -5.68 15.80
N THR A 593 -31.84 -4.87 16.00
CA THR A 593 -32.43 -4.03 14.99
C THR A 593 -31.36 -3.52 14.00
N GLY A 594 -31.46 -4.00 12.77
CA GLY A 594 -30.61 -3.54 11.67
C GLY A 594 -29.27 -4.26 11.49
N VAL A 595 -28.89 -5.14 12.37
CA VAL A 595 -27.70 -5.97 12.20
C VAL A 595 -28.07 -7.27 11.50
N VAL A 596 -27.21 -7.68 10.57
CA VAL A 596 -27.34 -8.95 9.88
C VAL A 596 -27.52 -10.08 10.87
N ASN A 597 -28.68 -10.64 10.90
CA ASN A 597 -28.85 -11.96 11.44
C ASN A 597 -28.14 -12.94 10.51
N TRP A 598 -27.23 -13.69 11.04
CA TRP A 598 -26.65 -14.84 10.38
C TRP A 598 -27.69 -15.94 10.21
N GLY A 599 -28.66 -15.67 9.54
CA GLY A 599 -29.82 -16.48 9.43
C GLY A 599 -31.02 -15.64 9.73
N ASN A 600 -31.80 -15.39 8.73
CA ASN A 600 -33.11 -14.96 8.98
C ASN A 600 -33.79 -16.09 9.77
N SER A 601 -34.69 -15.73 10.62
CA SER A 601 -35.38 -16.60 11.54
C SER A 601 -36.15 -17.78 10.91
N THR A 602 -36.20 -17.85 9.59
CA THR A 602 -36.94 -18.87 8.87
C THR A 602 -36.10 -19.82 8.07
N ASN A 603 -34.85 -19.43 7.73
CA ASN A 603 -33.99 -20.21 6.83
C ASN A 603 -32.50 -20.10 7.16
N ALA A 604 -32.14 -19.77 8.38
CA ALA A 604 -30.81 -19.90 8.87
C ALA A 604 -30.43 -21.34 9.02
N VAL A 605 -30.20 -21.92 7.95
CA VAL A 605 -29.83 -23.30 7.91
C VAL A 605 -28.38 -23.32 7.50
N LEU A 606 -27.53 -23.67 8.44
CA LEU A 606 -26.40 -24.44 8.09
C LEU A 606 -26.98 -25.71 7.45
N GLN A 607 -27.12 -25.73 6.16
CA GLN A 607 -27.46 -26.94 5.45
C GLN A 607 -26.19 -27.73 5.27
N ASN A 608 -26.14 -28.90 5.85
CA ASN A 608 -25.27 -29.94 5.40
C ASN A 608 -26.02 -30.70 4.29
N ASP A 609 -25.81 -30.32 3.08
CA ASP A 609 -26.00 -31.30 2.05
C ASP A 609 -24.67 -32.07 1.94
N LEU A 610 -24.69 -33.35 1.91
CA LEU A 610 -23.61 -34.36 1.90
C LEU A 610 -22.16 -33.89 1.73
N ASN A 611 -21.91 -32.64 1.47
CA ASN A 611 -20.69 -32.13 0.89
C ASN A 611 -20.28 -30.75 1.38
N GLY A 612 -20.79 -30.25 2.45
CA GLY A 612 -20.33 -28.96 2.97
C GLY A 612 -21.39 -28.11 3.60
N VAL A 613 -21.01 -26.95 4.01
CA VAL A 613 -21.87 -25.97 4.68
C VAL A 613 -22.17 -24.86 3.69
N ASN A 614 -23.42 -24.61 3.46
CA ASN A 614 -23.90 -23.46 2.72
C ASN A 614 -24.07 -22.27 3.65
N ARG A 615 -23.74 -21.13 3.16
CA ARG A 615 -23.90 -19.85 3.82
C ARG A 615 -25.31 -19.29 3.63
#